data_924386d766ecb6c11ac687fd2c8e20ec
#
_entry.id   924386d766ecb6c11ac687fd2c8e20ec
#
_cell.length_a   1.000
_cell.length_b   1.000
_cell.length_c   1.000
_cell.angle_alpha   90.00
_cell.angle_beta   90.00
_cell.angle_gamma   90.00
#
_symmetry.space_group_name_H-M   'P 1'
#
loop_
_entity.id
_entity.type
_entity.pdbx_description
1 polymer ?
#
loop_
_entity_poly.entity_id
_entity_poly.type
_entity_poly.pdbx_seq_one_letter_code
_entity_poly.pdbx_strand_id
1 'polypeptide(L)'
;MNRERTETSLGATGRSRATDALRRGAFFALAIVLGFLLLELPWNDGVFAIPQRYVIDNLLILGLGCAIVFLAGQRTRASLAVFTGFCLLWGTANFFIITFKGQPIVPADLFALGTAASVAGGYSLFLTGRLVFCWALFAAYCVALAKLCPQRKRARWDVAANVLAAALLVCLGTMQYQAIDIKSDCDVTVDVWDVRGSYATQGTALCFLSRAQELTPKPPEGYSAEAVDAILAPFAEDPLTGTDGTVAESPRPTQRATKTQRRPPLAMQRRNSPKHSPTTDPTSSPS
;
A
#
# COMPACT_ATOMS: atom_id res chain seq x y z
N MET A 1 18.47 28.13 -54.49
CA MET A 1 17.94 26.74 -54.46
C MET A 1 18.48 25.86 -53.32
N ASN A 2 19.68 26.06 -52.76
CA ASN A 2 20.20 25.26 -51.63
C ASN A 2 19.69 25.75 -50.25
N ARG A 3 19.37 27.01 -50.06
CA ARG A 3 18.92 27.60 -48.78
C ARG A 3 17.51 27.11 -48.35
N GLU A 4 16.57 27.02 -49.25
CA GLU A 4 15.20 26.54 -49.02
C GLU A 4 15.17 25.05 -48.64
N ARG A 5 16.03 24.21 -49.24
CA ARG A 5 16.13 22.80 -48.88
C ARG A 5 16.69 22.59 -47.45
N THR A 6 17.58 23.48 -47.02
CA THR A 6 18.17 23.39 -45.65
C THR A 6 17.15 23.83 -44.60
N GLU A 7 16.35 24.86 -44.88
CA GLU A 7 15.30 25.31 -43.93
C GLU A 7 14.12 24.33 -43.82
N THR A 8 13.75 23.68 -44.90
CA THR A 8 12.69 22.65 -44.89
C THR A 8 13.15 21.39 -44.15
N SER A 9 14.39 21.01 -44.27
CA SER A 9 14.99 19.85 -43.56
C SER A 9 15.15 20.10 -42.04
N LEU A 10 15.53 21.33 -41.67
CA LEU A 10 15.62 21.76 -40.26
C LEU A 10 14.25 21.80 -39.57
N GLY A 11 13.24 22.29 -40.28
CA GLY A 11 11.85 22.35 -39.82
C GLY A 11 11.25 20.94 -39.63
N ALA A 12 11.51 20.02 -40.56
CA ALA A 12 11.04 18.64 -40.49
C ALA A 12 11.69 17.86 -39.30
N THR A 13 13.00 18.08 -39.08
CA THR A 13 13.74 17.43 -37.97
C THR A 13 13.30 17.99 -36.60
N GLY A 14 13.01 19.29 -36.52
CA GLY A 14 12.47 19.94 -35.32
C GLY A 14 11.08 19.42 -34.95
N ARG A 15 10.20 19.29 -35.93
CA ARG A 15 8.82 18.77 -35.74
C ARG A 15 8.83 17.29 -35.29
N SER A 16 9.69 16.46 -35.85
CA SER A 16 9.85 15.06 -35.43
C SER A 16 10.32 14.95 -33.96
N ARG A 17 11.27 15.77 -33.54
CA ARG A 17 11.76 15.77 -32.14
C ARG A 17 10.69 16.23 -31.16
N ALA A 18 9.88 17.22 -31.52
CA ALA A 18 8.78 17.70 -30.68
C ALA A 18 7.69 16.64 -30.51
N THR A 19 7.31 15.94 -31.59
CA THR A 19 6.32 14.86 -31.52
C THR A 19 6.82 13.68 -30.66
N ASP A 20 8.10 13.34 -30.74
CA ASP A 20 8.69 12.30 -29.91
C ASP A 20 8.76 12.70 -28.43
N ALA A 21 9.01 13.97 -28.13
CA ALA A 21 8.98 14.49 -26.77
C ALA A 21 7.56 14.44 -26.20
N LEU A 22 6.55 14.86 -26.98
CA LEU A 22 5.15 14.81 -26.60
C LEU A 22 4.69 13.37 -26.32
N ARG A 23 5.05 12.42 -27.19
CA ARG A 23 4.73 10.99 -26.98
C ARG A 23 5.35 10.46 -25.69
N ARG A 24 6.62 10.77 -25.40
CA ARG A 24 7.25 10.37 -24.12
C ARG A 24 6.54 10.98 -22.92
N GLY A 25 6.16 12.27 -22.99
CA GLY A 25 5.37 12.93 -21.95
C GLY A 25 4.00 12.28 -21.74
N ALA A 26 3.32 11.93 -22.84
CA ALA A 26 2.03 11.21 -22.75
C ALA A 26 2.16 9.83 -22.10
N PHE A 27 3.20 9.04 -22.46
CA PHE A 27 3.46 7.76 -21.81
C PHE A 27 3.89 7.90 -20.34
N PHE A 28 4.58 8.99 -19.99
CA PHE A 28 4.90 9.30 -18.60
C PHE A 28 3.65 9.62 -17.78
N ALA A 29 2.77 10.49 -18.29
CA ALA A 29 1.50 10.80 -17.64
C ALA A 29 0.60 9.55 -17.52
N LEU A 30 0.54 8.74 -18.58
CA LEU A 30 -0.19 7.48 -18.58
C LEU A 30 0.39 6.51 -17.56
N ALA A 31 1.72 6.47 -17.35
CA ALA A 31 2.35 5.63 -16.35
C ALA A 31 1.90 5.98 -14.93
N ILE A 32 1.73 7.26 -14.62
CA ILE A 32 1.28 7.72 -13.30
C ILE A 32 -0.17 7.30 -13.05
N VAL A 33 -1.06 7.58 -14.01
CA VAL A 33 -2.48 7.22 -13.89
C VAL A 33 -2.65 5.70 -13.83
N LEU A 34 -1.96 4.98 -14.72
CA LEU A 34 -1.99 3.52 -14.73
C LEU A 34 -1.37 2.94 -13.45
N GLY A 35 -0.29 3.54 -12.94
CA GLY A 35 0.33 3.16 -11.68
C GLY A 35 -0.66 3.26 -10.52
N PHE A 36 -1.41 4.36 -10.43
CA PHE A 36 -2.48 4.53 -9.45
C PHE A 36 -3.56 3.43 -9.60
N LEU A 37 -4.04 3.20 -10.82
CA LEU A 37 -5.06 2.17 -11.06
C LEU A 37 -4.53 0.76 -10.72
N LEU A 38 -3.31 0.42 -11.10
CA LEU A 38 -2.71 -0.89 -10.82
C LEU A 38 -2.39 -1.09 -9.33
N LEU A 39 -2.21 0.00 -8.57
CA LEU A 39 -2.04 -0.03 -7.12
C LEU A 39 -3.36 -0.29 -6.40
N GLU A 40 -4.46 0.31 -6.87
CA GLU A 40 -5.77 0.28 -6.21
C GLU A 40 -6.69 -0.83 -6.72
N LEU A 41 -6.84 -0.99 -8.05
CA LEU A 41 -7.81 -1.91 -8.66
C LEU A 41 -7.72 -3.37 -8.17
N PRO A 42 -6.54 -3.94 -7.89
CA PRO A 42 -6.48 -5.33 -7.45
C PRO A 42 -7.31 -5.65 -6.22
N TRP A 43 -7.46 -4.70 -5.29
CA TRP A 43 -8.05 -4.93 -3.99
C TRP A 43 -9.19 -3.96 -3.62
N ASN A 44 -9.20 -2.74 -4.17
CA ASN A 44 -10.14 -1.68 -3.83
C ASN A 44 -11.35 -1.68 -4.78
N ASP A 45 -12.53 -2.04 -4.25
CA ASP A 45 -13.78 -2.02 -5.01
C ASP A 45 -14.30 -0.60 -5.26
N GLY A 46 -13.92 0.34 -4.39
CA GLY A 46 -14.36 1.74 -4.41
C GLY A 46 -13.38 2.70 -5.07
N VAL A 47 -12.42 2.25 -5.89
CA VAL A 47 -11.38 3.11 -6.47
C VAL A 47 -11.91 4.35 -7.20
N PHE A 48 -13.05 4.22 -7.88
CA PHE A 48 -13.68 5.35 -8.61
C PHE A 48 -14.55 6.25 -7.71
N ALA A 49 -14.76 5.87 -6.46
CA ALA A 49 -15.47 6.65 -5.45
C ALA A 49 -14.51 7.44 -4.54
N ILE A 50 -13.21 7.29 -4.70
CA ILE A 50 -12.21 8.07 -3.95
C ILE A 50 -12.40 9.56 -4.27
N PRO A 51 -12.52 10.43 -3.25
CA PRO A 51 -12.64 11.88 -3.45
C PRO A 51 -11.49 12.44 -4.27
N GLN A 52 -11.80 13.37 -5.18
CA GLN A 52 -10.83 13.91 -6.14
C GLN A 52 -9.57 14.47 -5.48
N ARG A 53 -9.68 15.11 -4.31
CA ARG A 53 -8.52 15.63 -3.55
C ARG A 53 -7.51 14.52 -3.25
N TYR A 54 -7.95 13.38 -2.73
CA TYR A 54 -7.06 12.26 -2.41
C TYR A 54 -6.50 11.59 -3.66
N VAL A 55 -7.28 11.54 -4.75
CA VAL A 55 -6.77 11.05 -6.05
C VAL A 55 -5.60 11.93 -6.51
N ILE A 56 -5.73 13.27 -6.40
CA ILE A 56 -4.67 14.20 -6.80
C ILE A 56 -3.42 13.99 -5.93
N ASP A 57 -3.56 13.88 -4.61
CA ASP A 57 -2.45 13.66 -3.69
C ASP A 57 -1.72 12.35 -3.97
N ASN A 58 -2.47 11.25 -4.19
CA ASN A 58 -1.89 9.97 -4.60
C ASN A 58 -1.16 10.08 -5.95
N LEU A 59 -1.74 10.77 -6.94
CA LEU A 59 -1.09 10.98 -8.24
C LEU A 59 0.18 11.83 -8.14
N LEU A 60 0.24 12.82 -7.24
CA LEU A 60 1.44 13.62 -6.98
C LEU A 60 2.55 12.76 -6.37
N ILE A 61 2.22 11.94 -5.37
CA ILE A 61 3.16 11.01 -4.74
C ILE A 61 3.71 10.03 -5.78
N LEU A 62 2.82 9.39 -6.53
CA LEU A 62 3.20 8.45 -7.59
C LEU A 62 3.95 9.14 -8.73
N GLY A 63 3.60 10.39 -9.04
CA GLY A 63 4.29 11.22 -10.02
C GLY A 63 5.74 11.50 -9.63
N LEU A 64 5.98 11.82 -8.37
CA LEU A 64 7.34 11.99 -7.83
C LEU A 64 8.13 10.68 -7.93
N GLY A 65 7.54 9.55 -7.51
CA GLY A 65 8.16 8.23 -7.63
C GLY A 65 8.46 7.85 -9.07
N CYS A 66 7.51 8.08 -9.98
CA CYS A 66 7.69 7.86 -11.42
C CYS A 66 8.83 8.73 -11.99
N ALA A 67 8.90 10.02 -11.60
CA ALA A 67 9.95 10.93 -12.04
C ALA A 67 11.34 10.48 -11.58
N ILE A 68 11.47 10.06 -10.33
CA ILE A 68 12.73 9.51 -9.79
C ILE A 68 13.17 8.27 -10.58
N VAL A 69 12.28 7.29 -10.77
CA VAL A 69 12.59 6.06 -11.53
C VAL A 69 12.89 6.38 -12.99
N PHE A 70 12.18 7.35 -13.59
CA PHE A 70 12.39 7.77 -14.97
C PHE A 70 13.74 8.46 -15.17
N LEU A 71 14.17 9.30 -14.24
CA LEU A 71 15.44 9.99 -14.29
C LEU A 71 16.61 9.07 -13.95
N ALA A 72 16.49 8.24 -12.93
CA ALA A 72 17.50 7.27 -12.53
C ALA A 72 17.71 6.19 -13.61
N GLY A 73 16.64 5.81 -14.32
CA GLY A 73 16.68 4.81 -15.36
C GLY A 73 17.28 5.35 -16.67
N GLN A 74 18.14 4.55 -17.31
CA GLN A 74 18.82 4.94 -18.56
C GLN A 74 17.95 4.73 -19.80
N ARG A 75 16.86 3.98 -19.68
CA ARG A 75 15.98 3.58 -20.79
C ARG A 75 14.54 3.97 -20.47
N THR A 76 14.00 4.95 -21.19
CA THR A 76 12.63 5.48 -20.98
C THR A 76 11.58 4.37 -20.85
N ARG A 77 11.55 3.41 -21.79
CA ARG A 77 10.58 2.31 -21.79
C ARG A 77 10.71 1.43 -20.53
N ALA A 78 11.94 1.05 -20.21
CA ALA A 78 12.22 0.18 -19.05
C ALA A 78 11.87 0.88 -17.75
N SER A 79 12.20 2.16 -17.58
CA SER A 79 11.90 2.93 -16.36
C SER A 79 10.38 3.01 -16.11
N LEU A 80 9.59 3.32 -17.15
CA LEU A 80 8.14 3.40 -17.04
C LEU A 80 7.51 2.02 -16.77
N ALA A 81 8.03 0.96 -17.41
CA ALA A 81 7.58 -0.41 -17.14
C ALA A 81 7.92 -0.87 -15.72
N VAL A 82 9.12 -0.54 -15.21
CA VAL A 82 9.53 -0.87 -13.83
C VAL A 82 8.64 -0.15 -12.82
N PHE A 83 8.37 1.14 -13.02
CA PHE A 83 7.49 1.89 -12.12
C PHE A 83 6.07 1.32 -12.09
N THR A 84 5.43 1.13 -13.25
CA THR A 84 4.07 0.59 -13.32
C THR A 84 4.01 -0.87 -12.85
N GLY A 85 5.06 -1.66 -13.12
CA GLY A 85 5.21 -3.02 -12.61
C GLY A 85 5.32 -3.08 -11.09
N PHE A 86 6.07 -2.15 -10.48
CA PHE A 86 6.13 -2.01 -9.03
C PHE A 86 4.75 -1.71 -8.43
N CYS A 87 3.99 -0.76 -9.02
CA CYS A 87 2.63 -0.46 -8.57
C CYS A 87 1.71 -1.69 -8.65
N LEU A 88 1.78 -2.45 -9.76
CA LEU A 88 1.02 -3.69 -9.92
C LEU A 88 1.39 -4.75 -8.89
N LEU A 89 2.69 -4.95 -8.65
CA LEU A 89 3.16 -5.91 -7.64
C LEU A 89 2.69 -5.52 -6.24
N TRP A 90 2.76 -4.24 -5.90
CA TRP A 90 2.27 -3.74 -4.61
C TRP A 90 0.76 -3.90 -4.47
N GLY A 91 -0.03 -3.53 -5.49
CA GLY A 91 -1.47 -3.75 -5.50
C GLY A 91 -1.86 -5.23 -5.41
N THR A 92 -1.11 -6.11 -6.10
CA THR A 92 -1.27 -7.56 -6.02
C THR A 92 -0.94 -8.08 -4.61
N ALA A 93 0.15 -7.58 -3.99
CA ALA A 93 0.52 -7.93 -2.62
C ALA A 93 -0.57 -7.48 -1.63
N ASN A 94 -1.10 -6.26 -1.77
CA ASN A 94 -2.23 -5.78 -0.96
C ASN A 94 -3.45 -6.68 -1.10
N PHE A 95 -3.79 -7.12 -2.31
CA PHE A 95 -4.91 -8.05 -2.53
C PHE A 95 -4.76 -9.32 -1.71
N PHE A 96 -3.60 -9.96 -1.75
CA PHE A 96 -3.38 -11.19 -0.98
C PHE A 96 -3.31 -10.93 0.52
N ILE A 97 -2.61 -9.88 0.96
CA ILE A 97 -2.46 -9.56 2.39
C ILE A 97 -3.82 -9.21 2.99
N ILE A 98 -4.66 -8.44 2.30
CA ILE A 98 -6.03 -8.15 2.75
C ILE A 98 -6.86 -9.44 2.86
N THR A 99 -6.69 -10.39 1.94
CA THR A 99 -7.40 -11.66 1.98
C THR A 99 -7.02 -12.48 3.22
N PHE A 100 -5.77 -12.41 3.68
CA PHE A 100 -5.29 -13.19 4.83
C PHE A 100 -5.36 -12.44 6.15
N LYS A 101 -5.00 -11.15 6.15
CA LYS A 101 -4.88 -10.31 7.36
C LYS A 101 -6.13 -9.44 7.58
N GLY A 102 -6.96 -9.24 6.54
CA GLY A 102 -8.10 -8.31 6.58
C GLY A 102 -7.72 -6.83 6.39
N GLN A 103 -6.44 -6.49 6.37
CA GLN A 103 -5.93 -5.13 6.29
C GLN A 103 -4.85 -5.01 5.20
N PRO A 104 -4.72 -3.83 4.53
CA PRO A 104 -3.65 -3.57 3.58
C PRO A 104 -2.27 -3.56 4.26
N ILE A 105 -1.21 -3.55 3.44
CA ILE A 105 0.16 -3.40 3.91
C ILE A 105 0.32 -2.04 4.58
N VAL A 106 0.73 -2.06 5.84
CA VAL A 106 1.13 -0.86 6.58
C VAL A 106 2.66 -0.81 6.71
N PRO A 107 3.26 0.38 6.94
CA PRO A 107 4.73 0.49 7.03
C PRO A 107 5.37 -0.44 8.08
N ALA A 108 4.67 -0.70 9.19
CA ALA A 108 5.13 -1.62 10.23
C ALA A 108 5.30 -3.07 9.74
N ASP A 109 4.51 -3.50 8.74
CA ASP A 109 4.59 -4.85 8.17
C ASP A 109 5.93 -5.08 7.44
N LEU A 110 6.59 -4.02 6.96
CA LEU A 110 7.90 -4.13 6.30
C LEU A 110 8.98 -4.64 7.25
N PHE A 111 8.88 -4.37 8.54
CA PHE A 111 9.81 -4.90 9.56
C PHE A 111 9.55 -6.37 9.87
N ALA A 112 8.34 -6.87 9.60
CA ALA A 112 7.93 -8.24 9.85
C ALA A 112 8.03 -9.17 8.61
N LEU A 113 8.58 -8.69 7.47
CA LEU A 113 8.64 -9.44 6.21
C LEU A 113 9.34 -10.81 6.36
N GLY A 114 10.41 -10.89 7.15
CA GLY A 114 11.12 -12.16 7.41
C GLY A 114 10.23 -13.21 8.09
N THR A 115 9.45 -12.79 9.08
CA THR A 115 8.50 -13.67 9.77
C THR A 115 7.33 -14.03 8.86
N ALA A 116 6.80 -13.07 8.08
CA ALA A 116 5.72 -13.33 7.14
C ALA A 116 6.13 -14.36 6.06
N ALA A 117 7.36 -14.28 5.55
CA ALA A 117 7.88 -15.23 4.56
C ALA A 117 7.95 -16.66 5.10
N SER A 118 8.26 -16.85 6.39
CA SER A 118 8.34 -18.18 7.00
C SER A 118 6.98 -18.88 7.13
N VAL A 119 5.89 -18.11 7.17
CA VAL A 119 4.51 -18.62 7.34
C VAL A 119 3.77 -18.71 5.99
N ALA A 120 4.29 -18.06 4.94
CA ALA A 120 3.63 -17.95 3.64
C ALA A 120 3.35 -19.29 2.95
N GLY A 121 4.11 -20.34 3.24
CA GLY A 121 3.94 -21.68 2.64
C GLY A 121 2.61 -22.38 2.95
N GLY A 122 1.84 -21.89 3.94
CA GLY A 122 0.53 -22.45 4.31
C GLY A 122 -0.67 -21.84 3.59
N TYR A 123 -0.48 -20.82 2.74
CA TYR A 123 -1.57 -20.10 2.11
C TYR A 123 -1.78 -20.52 0.66
N SER A 124 -3.03 -20.75 0.28
CA SER A 124 -3.41 -20.98 -1.12
C SER A 124 -3.61 -19.65 -1.84
N LEU A 125 -2.79 -19.38 -2.86
CA LEU A 125 -2.94 -18.22 -3.74
C LEU A 125 -4.00 -18.52 -4.79
N PHE A 126 -5.03 -17.67 -4.91
CA PHE A 126 -6.04 -17.78 -5.94
C PHE A 126 -6.08 -16.53 -6.81
N LEU A 127 -6.28 -16.75 -8.11
CA LEU A 127 -6.37 -15.69 -9.10
C LEU A 127 -7.83 -15.29 -9.30
N THR A 128 -8.14 -14.02 -9.09
CA THR A 128 -9.46 -13.46 -9.42
C THR A 128 -9.43 -12.86 -10.83
N GLY A 129 -10.59 -12.79 -11.49
CA GLY A 129 -10.70 -12.18 -12.82
C GLY A 129 -10.20 -10.73 -12.83
N ARG A 130 -10.40 -9.99 -11.73
CA ARG A 130 -9.91 -8.62 -11.56
C ARG A 130 -8.38 -8.56 -11.55
N LEU A 131 -7.73 -9.48 -10.85
CA LEU A 131 -6.28 -9.55 -10.81
C LEU A 131 -5.71 -9.88 -12.20
N VAL A 132 -6.31 -10.86 -12.89
CA VAL A 132 -5.94 -11.20 -14.29
C VAL A 132 -6.10 -9.99 -15.20
N PHE A 133 -7.19 -9.22 -15.06
CA PHE A 133 -7.40 -7.98 -15.81
C PHE A 133 -6.30 -6.95 -15.56
N CYS A 134 -5.89 -6.71 -14.32
CA CYS A 134 -4.81 -5.78 -14.00
C CYS A 134 -3.48 -6.20 -14.63
N TRP A 135 -3.14 -7.49 -14.59
CA TRP A 135 -1.94 -8.03 -15.23
C TRP A 135 -2.00 -7.92 -16.76
N ALA A 136 -3.17 -8.18 -17.38
CA ALA A 136 -3.39 -8.01 -18.81
C ALA A 136 -3.25 -6.53 -19.23
N LEU A 137 -3.78 -5.60 -18.43
CA LEU A 137 -3.67 -4.16 -18.65
C LEU A 137 -2.21 -3.69 -18.60
N PHE A 138 -1.43 -4.18 -17.64
CA PHE A 138 0.00 -3.94 -17.58
C PHE A 138 0.75 -4.49 -18.79
N ALA A 139 0.45 -5.73 -19.19
CA ALA A 139 1.05 -6.34 -20.38
C ALA A 139 0.73 -5.53 -21.65
N ALA A 140 -0.51 -5.09 -21.81
CA ALA A 140 -0.92 -4.22 -22.92
C ALA A 140 -0.14 -2.88 -22.92
N TYR A 141 0.03 -2.27 -21.73
CA TYR A 141 0.85 -1.08 -21.58
C TYR A 141 2.32 -1.32 -21.97
N CYS A 142 2.93 -2.43 -21.55
CA CYS A 142 4.29 -2.79 -21.94
C CYS A 142 4.44 -2.98 -23.46
N VAL A 143 3.46 -3.60 -24.12
CA VAL A 143 3.42 -3.72 -25.57
C VAL A 143 3.30 -2.35 -26.24
N ALA A 144 2.44 -1.45 -25.74
CA ALA A 144 2.31 -0.09 -26.22
C ALA A 144 3.62 0.70 -26.04
N LEU A 145 4.27 0.60 -24.88
CA LEU A 145 5.60 1.17 -24.64
C LEU A 145 6.64 0.67 -25.67
N ALA A 146 6.65 -0.63 -25.94
CA ALA A 146 7.61 -1.23 -26.85
C ALA A 146 7.41 -0.74 -28.31
N LYS A 147 6.15 -0.59 -28.74
CA LYS A 147 5.82 -0.24 -30.12
C LYS A 147 5.75 1.25 -30.37
N LEU A 148 5.16 2.03 -29.45
CA LEU A 148 4.75 3.43 -29.70
C LEU A 148 5.62 4.47 -28.99
N CYS A 149 6.29 4.12 -27.88
CA CYS A 149 7.10 5.07 -27.14
C CYS A 149 8.49 5.21 -27.78
N PRO A 150 8.91 6.41 -28.23
CA PRO A 150 10.23 6.60 -28.82
C PRO A 150 11.34 6.49 -27.75
N GLN A 151 12.37 5.70 -28.02
CA GLN A 151 13.57 5.63 -27.18
C GLN A 151 14.54 6.75 -27.51
N ARG A 152 15.02 7.45 -26.48
CA ARG A 152 16.13 8.40 -26.63
C ARG A 152 17.44 7.71 -26.24
N LYS A 153 18.44 7.73 -27.12
CA LYS A 153 19.82 7.42 -26.75
C LYS A 153 20.34 8.58 -25.91
N ARG A 154 20.79 8.32 -24.69
CA ARG A 154 21.35 9.34 -23.78
C ARG A 154 22.84 9.38 -23.93
N ALA A 155 23.45 10.58 -24.03
CA ALA A 155 24.88 10.78 -23.92
C ALA A 155 25.32 10.55 -22.46
N ARG A 156 26.62 10.30 -22.23
CA ARG A 156 27.17 10.07 -20.88
C ARG A 156 26.90 11.25 -19.93
N TRP A 157 26.97 12.46 -20.44
CA TRP A 157 26.64 13.68 -19.67
C TRP A 157 25.15 13.78 -19.30
N ASP A 158 24.25 13.37 -20.23
CA ASP A 158 22.81 13.30 -19.93
C ASP A 158 22.53 12.30 -18.81
N VAL A 159 23.30 11.21 -18.73
CA VAL A 159 23.19 10.20 -17.68
C VAL A 159 23.53 10.78 -16.32
N ALA A 160 24.70 11.43 -16.20
CA ALA A 160 25.15 12.04 -14.96
C ALA A 160 24.17 13.13 -14.49
N ALA A 161 23.72 14.02 -15.39
CA ALA A 161 22.75 15.06 -15.08
C ALA A 161 21.41 14.49 -14.62
N ASN A 162 20.91 13.40 -15.23
CA ASN A 162 19.65 12.77 -14.83
C ASN A 162 19.76 12.05 -13.47
N VAL A 163 20.90 11.39 -13.20
CA VAL A 163 21.13 10.76 -11.88
C VAL A 163 21.21 11.82 -10.78
N LEU A 164 21.90 12.94 -11.04
CA LEU A 164 21.96 14.07 -10.12
C LEU A 164 20.56 14.67 -9.90
N ALA A 165 19.77 14.85 -10.96
CA ALA A 165 18.40 15.34 -10.86
C ALA A 165 17.50 14.35 -10.07
N ALA A 166 17.66 13.04 -10.26
CA ALA A 166 16.96 12.04 -9.47
C ALA A 166 17.33 12.13 -7.98
N ALA A 167 18.63 12.24 -7.67
CA ALA A 167 19.11 12.40 -6.30
C ALA A 167 18.59 13.70 -5.66
N LEU A 168 18.54 14.79 -6.42
CA LEU A 168 17.96 16.06 -5.95
C LEU A 168 16.45 15.91 -5.67
N LEU A 169 15.69 15.22 -6.54
CA LEU A 169 14.26 14.96 -6.29
C LEU A 169 14.04 14.07 -5.07
N VAL A 170 14.88 13.09 -4.81
CA VAL A 170 14.82 12.30 -3.58
C VAL A 170 15.08 13.18 -2.36
N CYS A 171 16.12 14.03 -2.41
CA CYS A 171 16.44 14.95 -1.33
C CYS A 171 15.29 15.94 -1.06
N LEU A 172 14.77 16.59 -2.10
CA LEU A 172 13.65 17.51 -1.97
C LEU A 172 12.38 16.80 -1.49
N GLY A 173 12.11 15.60 -2.01
CA GLY A 173 10.96 14.78 -1.60
C GLY A 173 11.04 14.37 -0.14
N THR A 174 12.23 13.99 0.35
CA THR A 174 12.42 13.66 1.78
C THR A 174 12.33 14.89 2.67
N MET A 175 12.86 16.04 2.25
CA MET A 175 12.70 17.30 2.98
C MET A 175 11.24 17.72 3.07
N GLN A 176 10.51 17.62 1.95
CA GLN A 176 9.08 17.94 1.90
C GLN A 176 8.27 16.98 2.80
N TYR A 177 8.56 15.69 2.75
CA TYR A 177 7.92 14.66 3.58
C TYR A 177 8.13 14.90 5.09
N GLN A 178 9.30 15.43 5.49
CA GLN A 178 9.59 15.77 6.88
C GLN A 178 8.96 17.10 7.31
N ALA A 179 8.75 18.04 6.36
CA ALA A 179 8.19 19.36 6.62
C ALA A 179 6.66 19.34 6.71
N ILE A 180 5.99 18.45 5.97
CA ILE A 180 4.53 18.33 5.92
C ILE A 180 4.08 17.31 6.97
N ASP A 181 3.01 17.60 7.68
CA ASP A 181 2.24 16.62 8.44
C ASP A 181 1.06 16.16 7.58
N ILE A 182 1.21 14.99 6.94
CA ILE A 182 0.21 14.46 6.00
C ILE A 182 -1.16 14.32 6.67
N LYS A 183 -1.20 14.03 7.96
CA LYS A 183 -2.45 13.89 8.70
C LYS A 183 -3.22 15.19 8.79
N SER A 184 -2.57 16.29 9.17
CA SER A 184 -3.22 17.60 9.31
C SER A 184 -3.32 18.36 7.99
N ASP A 185 -2.26 18.33 7.16
CA ASP A 185 -2.18 19.17 5.96
C ASP A 185 -2.99 18.58 4.78
N CYS A 186 -3.07 17.25 4.69
CA CYS A 186 -3.87 16.56 3.66
C CYS A 186 -5.22 16.04 4.20
N ASP A 187 -5.55 16.30 5.48
CA ASP A 187 -6.77 15.82 6.13
C ASP A 187 -6.94 14.28 6.00
N VAL A 188 -5.83 13.56 6.21
CA VAL A 188 -5.78 12.10 6.12
C VAL A 188 -5.95 11.49 7.49
N THR A 189 -6.98 10.67 7.65
CA THR A 189 -7.22 9.95 8.90
C THR A 189 -7.26 8.46 8.64
N VAL A 190 -6.31 7.73 9.19
CA VAL A 190 -6.33 6.26 9.13
C VAL A 190 -6.88 5.72 10.46
N ASP A 191 -8.11 5.23 10.42
CA ASP A 191 -8.73 4.61 11.58
C ASP A 191 -8.01 3.30 11.92
N VAL A 192 -7.57 3.15 13.17
CA VAL A 192 -6.89 1.95 13.66
C VAL A 192 -7.80 0.73 13.69
N TRP A 193 -9.12 0.93 13.76
CA TRP A 193 -10.12 -0.12 13.77
C TRP A 193 -10.61 -0.49 12.36
N ASP A 194 -10.52 0.46 11.40
CA ASP A 194 -10.85 0.23 9.99
C ASP A 194 -9.78 0.79 9.06
N VAL A 195 -8.59 0.21 9.14
CA VAL A 195 -7.47 0.56 8.26
C VAL A 195 -7.81 0.31 6.79
N ARG A 196 -8.56 -0.79 6.50
CA ARG A 196 -8.94 -1.12 5.13
C ARG A 196 -9.88 -0.08 4.54
N GLY A 197 -10.90 0.34 5.27
CA GLY A 197 -11.83 1.39 4.82
C GLY A 197 -11.13 2.73 4.61
N SER A 198 -10.21 3.09 5.51
CA SER A 198 -9.41 4.32 5.38
C SER A 198 -8.56 4.32 4.10
N TYR A 199 -7.86 3.21 3.80
CA TYR A 199 -7.07 3.07 2.58
C TYR A 199 -7.96 3.05 1.32
N ALA A 200 -9.13 2.39 1.39
CA ALA A 200 -10.05 2.31 0.26
C ALA A 200 -10.65 3.67 -0.13
N THR A 201 -10.82 4.57 0.84
CA THR A 201 -11.44 5.89 0.63
C THR A 201 -10.44 7.01 0.37
N GLN A 202 -9.19 6.87 0.81
CA GLN A 202 -8.17 7.92 0.71
C GLN A 202 -6.99 7.53 -0.20
N GLY A 203 -6.87 6.26 -0.57
CA GLY A 203 -5.84 5.72 -1.45
C GLY A 203 -4.60 5.21 -0.72
N THR A 204 -4.00 4.18 -1.30
CA THR A 204 -2.92 3.39 -0.70
C THR A 204 -1.65 4.20 -0.47
N ALA A 205 -1.18 4.98 -1.47
CA ALA A 205 0.10 5.67 -1.36
C ALA A 205 0.06 6.76 -0.29
N LEU A 206 -1.02 7.51 -0.22
CA LEU A 206 -1.23 8.60 0.74
C LEU A 206 -1.34 8.06 2.17
N CYS A 207 -2.21 7.06 2.40
CA CYS A 207 -2.37 6.43 3.71
C CYS A 207 -1.08 5.74 4.18
N PHE A 208 -0.36 5.07 3.27
CA PHE A 208 0.90 4.42 3.60
C PHE A 208 1.96 5.43 4.07
N LEU A 209 2.10 6.58 3.39
CA LEU A 209 3.03 7.62 3.80
C LEU A 209 2.61 8.30 5.11
N SER A 210 1.31 8.54 5.31
CA SER A 210 0.79 9.07 6.59
C SER A 210 1.15 8.13 7.74
N ARG A 211 0.89 6.83 7.60
CA ARG A 211 1.26 5.83 8.63
C ARG A 211 2.78 5.69 8.81
N ALA A 212 3.57 5.96 7.76
CA ALA A 212 5.02 5.94 7.88
C ALA A 212 5.56 7.10 8.74
N GLN A 213 4.90 8.26 8.73
CA GLN A 213 5.24 9.37 9.63
C GLN A 213 4.97 9.01 11.10
N GLU A 214 3.94 8.22 11.36
CA GLU A 214 3.58 7.79 12.72
C GLU A 214 4.55 6.75 13.31
N LEU A 215 5.42 6.11 12.50
CA LEU A 215 6.46 5.20 13.00
C LEU A 215 7.53 5.92 13.83
N THR A 216 7.67 7.23 13.65
CA THR A 216 8.60 8.05 14.44
C THR A 216 7.77 9.02 15.29
N PRO A 217 7.39 8.62 16.52
CA PRO A 217 6.58 9.47 17.39
C PRO A 217 7.31 10.78 17.65
N LYS A 218 6.64 11.89 17.41
CA LYS A 218 7.13 13.20 17.87
C LYS A 218 6.84 13.30 19.36
N PRO A 219 7.82 13.68 20.21
CA PRO A 219 7.54 13.92 21.62
C PRO A 219 6.47 15.01 21.76
N PRO A 220 5.52 14.87 22.70
CA PRO A 220 4.54 15.90 22.97
C PRO A 220 5.20 17.24 23.33
N GLU A 221 4.50 18.35 23.09
CA GLU A 221 4.97 19.66 23.54
C GLU A 221 5.18 19.67 25.07
N GLY A 222 6.34 20.16 25.51
CA GLY A 222 6.71 20.18 26.93
C GLY A 222 7.29 18.86 27.44
N TYR A 223 7.50 17.84 26.58
CA TYR A 223 8.18 16.62 26.98
C TYR A 223 9.67 16.90 27.23
N SER A 224 10.10 16.69 28.49
CA SER A 224 11.51 16.68 28.89
C SER A 224 11.71 15.58 29.94
N ALA A 225 12.96 15.13 30.11
CA ALA A 225 13.29 14.14 31.14
C ALA A 225 12.92 14.65 32.53
N GLU A 226 13.17 15.94 32.78
CA GLU A 226 12.84 16.61 34.03
C GLU A 226 11.33 16.69 34.31
N ALA A 227 10.51 16.90 33.25
CA ALA A 227 9.06 16.89 33.37
C ALA A 227 8.54 15.49 33.69
N VAL A 228 9.15 14.45 33.12
CA VAL A 228 8.81 13.03 33.42
C VAL A 228 9.19 12.70 34.85
N ASP A 229 10.40 13.07 35.29
CA ASP A 229 10.87 12.83 36.66
C ASP A 229 9.99 13.58 37.69
N ALA A 230 9.57 14.80 37.40
CA ALA A 230 8.63 15.54 38.23
C ALA A 230 7.27 14.87 38.38
N ILE A 231 6.77 14.23 37.29
CA ILE A 231 5.51 13.46 37.32
C ILE A 231 5.68 12.15 38.09
N LEU A 232 6.85 11.50 37.99
CA LEU A 232 7.13 10.22 38.62
C LEU A 232 7.53 10.39 40.10
N ALA A 233 8.06 11.55 40.51
CA ALA A 233 8.53 11.80 41.88
C ALA A 233 7.49 11.45 42.97
N PRO A 234 6.17 11.77 42.83
CA PRO A 234 5.16 11.35 43.82
C PRO A 234 4.95 9.83 43.92
N PHE A 235 5.33 9.09 42.91
CA PHE A 235 5.20 7.63 42.85
C PHE A 235 6.51 6.89 43.18
N ALA A 236 7.62 7.62 43.36
CA ALA A 236 8.91 7.05 43.76
C ALA A 236 8.89 6.53 45.19
N GLU A 237 7.97 7.01 46.01
CA GLU A 237 7.69 6.49 47.35
C GLU A 237 6.52 5.49 47.30
N ASP A 238 6.68 4.41 46.54
CA ASP A 238 5.67 3.35 46.49
C ASP A 238 5.77 2.51 47.76
N PRO A 239 4.73 2.46 48.61
CA PRO A 239 4.70 1.62 49.83
C PRO A 239 4.77 0.11 49.54
N LEU A 240 4.81 -0.31 48.27
CA LEU A 240 4.99 -1.70 47.87
C LEU A 240 6.44 -2.17 47.86
N THR A 241 7.42 -1.27 47.89
CA THR A 241 8.82 -1.61 48.18
C THR A 241 9.01 -1.58 49.69
N GLY A 242 8.83 -2.74 50.31
CA GLY A 242 9.23 -2.92 51.69
C GLY A 242 10.71 -2.53 51.88
N THR A 243 11.05 -1.98 53.05
CA THR A 243 12.36 -1.49 53.44
C THR A 243 13.51 -2.52 53.30
N ASP A 244 13.23 -3.72 52.83
CA ASP A 244 14.20 -4.82 52.67
C ASP A 244 14.64 -5.06 51.21
N GLY A 245 14.19 -4.24 50.23
CA GLY A 245 14.56 -4.48 48.81
C GLY A 245 14.06 -5.81 48.22
N THR A 246 13.27 -6.54 48.99
CA THR A 246 12.56 -7.73 48.46
C THR A 246 11.28 -7.28 47.80
N VAL A 247 11.27 -7.35 46.48
CA VAL A 247 10.03 -7.25 45.68
C VAL A 247 9.07 -8.29 46.30
N ALA A 248 7.97 -7.83 46.91
CA ALA A 248 6.92 -8.75 47.34
C ALA A 248 6.48 -9.54 46.10
N GLU A 249 6.86 -10.80 46.04
CA GLU A 249 6.44 -11.69 44.95
C GLU A 249 4.90 -11.66 44.93
N SER A 250 4.35 -11.04 43.91
CA SER A 250 2.90 -11.01 43.65
C SER A 250 2.41 -12.45 43.84
N PRO A 251 1.42 -12.70 44.73
CA PRO A 251 0.95 -14.05 44.96
C PRO A 251 0.54 -14.62 43.60
N ARG A 252 1.34 -15.62 43.16
CA ARG A 252 0.98 -16.37 41.94
C ARG A 252 -0.46 -16.81 42.13
N PRO A 253 -1.35 -16.54 41.15
CA PRO A 253 -2.69 -17.09 41.24
C PRO A 253 -2.53 -18.58 41.41
N THR A 254 -2.86 -19.07 42.63
CA THR A 254 -2.91 -20.48 42.94
C THR A 254 -3.80 -21.09 41.86
N GLN A 255 -3.18 -21.85 40.96
CA GLN A 255 -3.93 -22.71 40.04
C GLN A 255 -4.73 -23.64 40.94
N ARG A 256 -5.95 -23.23 41.23
CA ARG A 256 -6.94 -24.09 41.82
C ARG A 256 -7.05 -25.28 40.89
N ALA A 257 -6.47 -26.40 41.32
CA ALA A 257 -6.56 -27.64 40.60
C ALA A 257 -8.02 -27.88 40.29
N THR A 258 -8.43 -27.53 39.08
CA THR A 258 -9.72 -27.87 38.51
C THR A 258 -9.69 -29.40 38.43
N LYS A 259 -10.37 -30.01 39.40
CA LYS A 259 -10.74 -31.41 39.38
C LYS A 259 -11.15 -31.75 37.96
N THR A 260 -10.35 -32.58 37.32
CA THR A 260 -10.59 -33.16 36.00
C THR A 260 -11.99 -33.78 36.02
N GLN A 261 -12.96 -33.06 35.59
CA GLN A 261 -14.28 -33.60 35.33
C GLN A 261 -14.14 -34.49 34.10
N ARG A 262 -13.92 -35.79 34.32
CA ARG A 262 -13.92 -36.82 33.30
C ARG A 262 -15.20 -36.68 32.51
N ARG A 263 -15.10 -36.20 31.26
CA ARG A 263 -16.19 -36.33 30.29
C ARG A 263 -16.42 -37.82 30.06
N PRO A 264 -17.63 -38.33 30.19
CA PRO A 264 -17.92 -39.72 29.81
C PRO A 264 -17.73 -39.89 28.30
N PRO A 265 -17.37 -41.12 27.85
CA PRO A 265 -17.13 -41.40 26.44
C PRO A 265 -18.37 -41.14 25.59
N LEU A 266 -18.17 -40.55 24.43
CA LEU A 266 -19.16 -40.29 23.35
C LEU A 266 -19.60 -41.62 22.68
N ALA A 267 -20.21 -42.52 23.43
CA ALA A 267 -20.82 -43.72 22.89
C ALA A 267 -22.17 -43.90 23.58
N MET A 268 -23.19 -43.21 23.11
CA MET A 268 -24.63 -43.56 23.18
C MET A 268 -25.50 -42.32 23.04
N GLN A 269 -25.48 -41.73 21.87
CA GLN A 269 -26.58 -40.84 21.46
C GLN A 269 -26.99 -41.17 20.03
N ARG A 270 -27.30 -42.43 19.82
CA ARG A 270 -28.14 -42.88 18.69
C ARG A 270 -29.58 -42.98 19.19
N ARG A 271 -30.48 -42.43 18.38
CA ARG A 271 -31.95 -42.56 18.39
C ARG A 271 -32.70 -41.63 19.31
N ASN A 272 -33.18 -40.56 18.66
CA ASN A 272 -34.65 -40.30 18.63
C ASN A 272 -34.87 -39.14 17.64
N SER A 273 -35.07 -39.49 16.37
CA SER A 273 -35.74 -38.64 15.39
C SER A 273 -37.23 -38.93 15.45
N PRO A 274 -38.11 -37.95 15.60
CA PRO A 274 -39.55 -38.17 15.42
C PRO A 274 -39.84 -38.35 13.94
N LYS A 275 -40.56 -39.43 13.66
CA LYS A 275 -41.18 -39.72 12.35
C LYS A 275 -42.24 -38.65 12.07
N HIS A 276 -42.04 -37.83 11.04
CA HIS A 276 -43.13 -37.11 10.40
C HIS A 276 -43.89 -38.06 9.49
N SER A 277 -45.14 -38.23 9.83
CA SER A 277 -46.16 -38.89 9.00
C SER A 277 -46.57 -37.97 7.85
N PRO A 278 -46.90 -38.50 6.67
CA PRO A 278 -47.42 -37.72 5.55
C PRO A 278 -48.93 -37.52 5.71
N THR A 279 -49.40 -36.29 5.65
CA THR A 279 -50.80 -35.95 5.45
C THR A 279 -51.01 -35.53 4.00
N THR A 280 -51.88 -36.27 3.41
CA THR A 280 -52.54 -36.25 2.12
C THR A 280 -53.15 -34.89 1.74
N ASP A 281 -52.99 -34.57 0.43
CA ASP A 281 -53.86 -33.66 -0.33
C ASP A 281 -55.36 -34.05 -0.23
N PRO A 282 -56.31 -33.10 -0.46
CA PRO A 282 -56.77 -32.96 -1.84
C PRO A 282 -57.35 -31.55 -2.27
N THR A 283 -57.19 -31.34 -3.59
CA THR A 283 -58.13 -30.68 -4.54
C THR A 283 -58.70 -29.30 -4.28
N SER A 284 -58.52 -28.33 -5.16
CA SER A 284 -59.45 -27.94 -6.24
C SER A 284 -59.08 -26.58 -6.86
N SER A 285 -58.93 -26.58 -8.19
CA SER A 285 -59.16 -25.45 -9.09
C SER A 285 -60.66 -25.17 -9.16
N PRO A 286 -61.22 -24.19 -9.94
CA PRO A 286 -60.63 -23.15 -10.80
C PRO A 286 -61.33 -21.78 -10.65
N SER A 287 -60.74 -20.69 -11.09
CA SER A 287 -61.35 -19.67 -11.95
C SER A 287 -60.28 -18.66 -12.37
#